data_925701f16827e92b8eef7e4824fdca87
#
_entry.id   925701f16827e92b8eef7e4824fdca87
#
_cell.length_a   1.000
_cell.length_b   1.000
_cell.length_c   1.000
_cell.angle_alpha   90.00
_cell.angle_beta   90.00
_cell.angle_gamma   90.00
#
_symmetry.space_group_name_H-M   'P 1'
#
loop_
_entity.id
_entity.type
_entity.pdbx_description
1 polymer ?
#
loop_
_entity_poly.entity_id
_entity_poly.type
_entity_poly.pdbx_seq_one_letter_code
_entity_poly.pdbx_strand_id
1 'polypeptide(L)'
;MDSAWIIALPWFLGPLAILLRMSDSRRLSEYEPARGPLLPRVSVIVPARNEALNIERSVRSILATAYDNVEVIVVDDHSADGTGDIARRVIGNDARACVT
;
A
#
# COMPACT_ATOMS: atom_id res chain seq x y z
N MET A 1 29.19 29.78 35.76
CA MET A 1 28.01 29.00 35.39
C MET A 1 28.00 28.97 33.88
N ASP A 2 28.15 27.79 33.32
CA ASP A 2 28.16 27.63 31.88
C ASP A 2 26.75 27.66 31.34
N SER A 3 26.44 28.59 30.45
CA SER A 3 25.16 28.68 29.76
C SER A 3 25.06 27.69 28.57
N ALA A 4 26.00 26.74 28.49
CA ALA A 4 26.01 25.73 27.42
C ALA A 4 24.75 24.87 27.35
N TRP A 5 24.08 24.68 28.47
CA TRP A 5 22.80 23.96 28.52
C TRP A 5 21.67 24.68 27.77
N ILE A 6 21.70 26.00 27.65
CA ILE A 6 20.72 26.79 26.88
C ILE A 6 20.84 26.47 25.39
N ILE A 7 22.05 26.22 24.92
CA ILE A 7 22.31 25.83 23.52
C ILE A 7 21.94 24.37 23.28
N ALA A 8 22.07 23.53 24.30
CA ALA A 8 21.74 22.11 24.18
C ALA A 8 20.23 21.80 24.26
N LEU A 9 19.46 22.64 24.96
CA LEU A 9 18.01 22.44 25.18
C LEU A 9 17.19 22.22 23.89
N PRO A 10 17.37 23.03 22.82
CA PRO A 10 16.64 22.82 21.57
C PRO A 10 16.93 21.46 20.91
N TRP A 11 18.13 20.95 21.07
CA TRP A 11 18.55 19.66 20.52
C TRP A 11 17.87 18.46 21.18
N PHE A 12 17.42 18.62 22.44
CA PHE A 12 16.65 17.61 23.15
C PHE A 12 15.14 17.82 22.99
N LEU A 13 14.68 19.06 23.01
CA LEU A 13 13.26 19.38 22.90
C LEU A 13 12.70 19.16 21.50
N GLY A 14 13.48 19.41 20.45
CA GLY A 14 13.10 19.20 19.07
C GLY A 14 12.76 17.73 18.78
N PRO A 15 13.68 16.78 18.99
CA PRO A 15 13.41 15.36 18.82
C PRO A 15 12.29 14.84 19.72
N LEU A 16 12.22 15.32 20.97
CA LEU A 16 11.16 14.94 21.90
C LEU A 16 9.77 15.39 21.39
N ALA A 17 9.66 16.62 20.89
CA ALA A 17 8.42 17.13 20.31
C ALA A 17 7.99 16.35 19.07
N ILE A 18 8.96 15.93 18.23
CA ILE A 18 8.70 15.09 17.06
C ILE A 18 8.21 13.71 17.50
N LEU A 19 8.86 13.09 18.48
CA LEU A 19 8.46 11.78 19.01
C LEU A 19 7.06 11.82 19.63
N LEU A 20 6.71 12.86 20.38
CA LEU A 20 5.39 13.03 20.95
C LEU A 20 4.32 13.23 19.86
N ARG A 21 4.66 13.95 18.80
CA ARG A 21 3.75 14.15 17.67
C ARG A 21 3.56 12.89 16.82
N MET A 22 4.61 12.08 16.67
CA MET A 22 4.52 10.79 15.98
C MET A 22 3.72 9.74 16.74
N SER A 23 3.65 9.83 18.06
CA SER A 23 2.85 8.92 18.89
C SER A 23 1.34 9.05 18.70
N ASP A 24 0.88 10.17 18.14
CA ASP A 24 -0.54 10.39 17.79
C ASP A 24 -0.92 9.85 16.40
N SER A 25 0.02 9.20 15.73
CA SER A 25 -0.24 8.57 14.43
C SER A 25 -1.09 7.32 14.60
N ARG A 26 -2.33 7.38 14.16
CA ARG A 26 -3.22 6.20 14.15
C ARG A 26 -2.72 5.17 13.14
N ARG A 27 -2.71 3.91 13.55
CA ARG A 27 -2.40 2.80 12.65
C ARG A 27 -3.59 2.53 11.73
N LEU A 28 -3.33 2.12 10.49
CA LEU A 28 -4.39 1.75 9.56
C LEU A 28 -5.31 0.66 10.12
N SER A 29 -4.78 -0.23 10.96
CA SER A 29 -5.56 -1.28 11.63
C SER A 29 -6.60 -0.76 12.64
N GLU A 30 -6.53 0.51 13.03
CA GLU A 30 -7.50 1.13 13.95
C GLU A 30 -8.73 1.68 13.23
N TYR A 31 -8.71 1.69 11.89
CA TYR A 31 -9.84 2.14 11.08
C TYR A 31 -10.70 0.95 10.67
N GLU A 32 -11.99 1.06 10.90
CA GLU A 32 -12.94 0.08 10.37
C GLU A 32 -12.98 0.16 8.84
N PRO A 33 -12.99 -0.98 8.15
CA PRO A 33 -13.14 -1.00 6.71
C PRO A 33 -14.44 -0.32 6.29
N ALA A 34 -14.36 0.57 5.32
CA ALA A 34 -15.55 1.18 4.74
C ALA A 34 -16.38 0.11 4.02
N ARG A 35 -17.67 0.04 4.33
CA ARG A 35 -18.61 -0.92 3.74
C ARG A 35 -19.90 -0.21 3.33
N GLY A 36 -20.58 -0.75 2.34
CA GLY A 36 -21.89 -0.26 1.96
C GLY A 36 -22.08 -0.06 0.46
N PRO A 37 -23.32 0.20 0.00
CA PRO A 37 -23.64 0.29 -1.42
C PRO A 37 -23.16 1.58 -2.10
N LEU A 38 -22.75 2.58 -1.34
CA LEU A 38 -22.31 3.89 -1.84
C LEU A 38 -20.79 4.06 -1.83
N LEU A 39 -20.03 2.97 -1.74
CA LEU A 39 -18.57 3.03 -1.78
C LEU A 39 -18.08 3.49 -3.16
N PRO A 40 -17.21 4.48 -3.25
CA PRO A 40 -16.61 4.88 -4.50
C PRO A 40 -15.79 3.74 -5.11
N ARG A 41 -15.72 3.68 -6.43
CA ARG A 41 -14.87 2.72 -7.13
C ARG A 41 -13.40 3.11 -6.94
N VAL A 42 -12.59 2.14 -6.54
CA VAL A 42 -11.14 2.29 -6.38
C VAL A 42 -10.43 1.43 -7.41
N SER A 43 -9.62 2.05 -8.25
CA SER A 43 -8.77 1.35 -9.21
C SER A 43 -7.37 1.22 -8.61
N VAL A 44 -6.91 -0.01 -8.43
CA VAL A 44 -5.56 -0.32 -7.98
C VAL A 44 -4.72 -0.67 -9.20
N ILE A 45 -3.79 0.20 -9.54
CA ILE A 45 -2.86 -0.01 -10.65
C ILE A 45 -1.57 -0.63 -10.11
N VAL A 46 -1.22 -1.80 -10.63
CA VAL A 46 -0.05 -2.58 -10.23
C VAL A 46 0.94 -2.62 -11.40
N PRO A 47 1.90 -1.71 -11.47
CA PRO A 47 2.97 -1.82 -12.45
C PRO A 47 3.89 -2.98 -12.08
N ALA A 48 4.18 -3.85 -13.04
CA ALA A 48 5.00 -5.02 -12.83
C ALA A 48 6.01 -5.19 -13.96
N ARG A 49 7.25 -5.43 -13.58
CA ARG A 49 8.32 -5.80 -14.51
C ARG A 49 9.23 -6.82 -13.82
N ASN A 50 9.32 -8.01 -14.41
CA ASN A 50 10.12 -9.11 -13.87
C ASN A 50 9.81 -9.42 -12.39
N GLU A 51 8.52 -9.52 -12.06
CA GLU A 51 8.00 -9.79 -10.73
C GLU A 51 7.35 -11.17 -10.60
N ALA A 52 7.80 -12.16 -11.39
CA ALA A 52 7.24 -13.50 -11.42
C ALA A 52 7.12 -14.17 -10.03
N LEU A 53 8.06 -13.89 -9.12
CA LEU A 53 8.06 -14.45 -7.77
C LEU A 53 7.01 -13.83 -6.85
N ASN A 54 6.59 -12.59 -7.09
CA ASN A 54 5.76 -11.84 -6.16
C ASN A 54 4.38 -11.45 -6.70
N ILE A 55 4.22 -11.44 -8.03
CA ILE A 55 2.99 -10.92 -8.66
C ILE A 55 1.74 -11.71 -8.24
N GLU A 56 1.82 -13.03 -8.12
CA GLU A 56 0.70 -13.85 -7.68
C GLU A 56 0.23 -13.45 -6.28
N ARG A 57 1.17 -13.38 -5.34
CA ARG A 57 0.88 -13.00 -3.96
C ARG A 57 0.27 -11.61 -3.86
N SER A 58 0.81 -10.65 -4.61
CA SER A 58 0.34 -9.27 -4.62
C SER A 58 -1.09 -9.16 -5.14
N VAL A 59 -1.38 -9.76 -6.28
CA VAL A 59 -2.72 -9.73 -6.89
C VAL A 59 -3.74 -10.43 -5.99
N ARG A 60 -3.43 -11.61 -5.46
CA ARG A 60 -4.32 -12.32 -4.54
C ARG A 60 -4.61 -11.50 -3.29
N SER A 61 -3.61 -10.84 -2.72
CA SER A 61 -3.75 -10.00 -1.55
C SER A 61 -4.70 -8.82 -1.80
N ILE A 62 -4.58 -8.16 -2.94
CA ILE A 62 -5.43 -7.03 -3.30
C ILE A 62 -6.88 -7.49 -3.53
N LEU A 63 -7.07 -8.58 -4.26
CA LEU A 63 -8.41 -9.13 -4.53
C LEU A 63 -9.11 -9.68 -3.27
N ALA A 64 -8.35 -10.04 -2.25
CA ALA A 64 -8.85 -10.51 -0.96
C ALA A 64 -9.21 -9.38 0.01
N THR A 65 -9.06 -8.11 -0.38
CA THR A 65 -9.42 -6.98 0.50
C THR A 65 -10.92 -6.96 0.79
N ALA A 66 -11.27 -6.40 1.95
CA ALA A 66 -12.66 -6.26 2.36
C ALA A 66 -13.42 -5.14 1.64
N TYR A 67 -12.80 -4.45 0.70
CA TYR A 67 -13.41 -3.38 -0.08
C TYR A 67 -14.07 -3.94 -1.34
N ASP A 68 -15.41 -3.86 -1.42
CA ASP A 68 -16.16 -4.54 -2.49
C ASP A 68 -16.06 -3.85 -3.86
N ASN A 69 -15.94 -2.51 -3.88
CA ASN A 69 -15.92 -1.73 -5.13
C ASN A 69 -14.48 -1.44 -5.60
N VAL A 70 -13.69 -2.48 -5.75
CA VAL A 70 -12.29 -2.39 -6.20
C VAL A 70 -12.14 -3.02 -7.59
N GLU A 71 -11.30 -2.41 -8.42
CA GLU A 71 -10.76 -3.04 -9.61
C GLU A 71 -9.23 -3.06 -9.56
N VAL A 72 -8.65 -4.08 -10.16
CA VAL A 72 -7.20 -4.28 -10.20
C VAL A 72 -6.75 -4.28 -11.65
N ILE A 73 -5.81 -3.41 -11.98
CA ILE A 73 -5.21 -3.30 -13.32
C ILE A 73 -3.72 -3.61 -13.18
N VAL A 74 -3.31 -4.79 -13.63
CA VAL A 74 -1.89 -5.15 -13.67
C VAL A 74 -1.32 -4.67 -15.00
N VAL A 75 -0.31 -3.83 -14.94
CA VAL A 75 0.42 -3.32 -16.11
C VAL A 75 1.75 -4.07 -16.22
N ASP A 76 1.84 -4.98 -17.18
CA ASP A 76 3.08 -5.72 -17.44
C ASP A 76 3.98 -4.94 -18.39
N ASP A 77 5.04 -4.34 -17.84
CA ASP A 77 6.00 -3.57 -18.59
C ASP A 77 7.08 -4.47 -19.22
N HIS A 78 6.71 -5.21 -20.26
CA HIS A 78 7.62 -6.06 -21.05
C HIS A 78 8.45 -7.03 -20.19
N SER A 79 7.82 -7.74 -19.27
CA SER A 79 8.50 -8.74 -18.45
C SER A 79 9.02 -9.91 -19.30
N ALA A 80 10.24 -10.35 -19.01
CA ALA A 80 10.89 -11.49 -19.66
C ALA A 80 10.74 -12.80 -18.89
N ASP A 81 10.20 -12.77 -17.66
CA ASP A 81 10.13 -13.92 -16.73
C ASP A 81 8.73 -14.56 -16.63
N GLY A 82 7.80 -14.17 -17.48
CA GLY A 82 6.42 -14.70 -17.46
C GLY A 82 5.49 -14.02 -16.44
N THR A 83 5.85 -12.87 -15.90
CA THR A 83 5.04 -12.09 -14.94
C THR A 83 3.60 -11.89 -15.43
N GLY A 84 3.41 -11.43 -16.67
CA GLY A 84 2.10 -11.18 -17.27
C GLY A 84 1.24 -12.44 -17.35
N ASP A 85 1.82 -13.57 -17.74
CA ASP A 85 1.12 -14.85 -17.83
C ASP A 85 0.71 -15.38 -16.45
N ILE A 86 1.57 -15.21 -15.45
CA ILE A 86 1.25 -15.54 -14.05
C ILE A 86 0.09 -14.68 -13.57
N ALA A 87 0.13 -13.37 -13.81
CA ALA A 87 -0.94 -12.46 -13.42
C ALA A 87 -2.27 -12.83 -14.08
N ARG A 88 -2.30 -13.11 -15.39
CA ARG A 88 -3.51 -13.56 -16.11
C ARG A 88 -4.08 -14.85 -15.54
N ARG A 89 -3.23 -15.81 -15.22
CA ARG A 89 -3.65 -17.07 -14.60
C ARG A 89 -4.25 -16.87 -13.22
N VAL A 90 -3.64 -16.01 -12.40
CA VAL A 90 -4.13 -15.71 -11.04
C VAL A 90 -5.46 -15.00 -11.06
N ILE A 91 -5.62 -14.04 -11.96
CA ILE A 91 -6.88 -13.28 -12.15
C ILE A 91 -7.99 -14.21 -12.65
N GLY A 92 -7.67 -15.13 -13.58
CA GLY A 92 -8.66 -16.04 -14.16
C GLY A 92 -9.85 -15.30 -14.75
N ASN A 93 -11.05 -15.63 -14.27
CA ASN A 93 -12.31 -15.02 -14.69
C ASN A 93 -12.82 -13.93 -13.74
N ASP A 94 -12.01 -13.41 -12.85
CA ASP A 94 -12.42 -12.33 -11.93
C ASP A 94 -12.66 -11.04 -12.72
N ALA A 95 -13.93 -10.61 -12.79
CA ALA A 95 -14.34 -9.41 -13.53
C ALA A 95 -13.77 -8.11 -12.93
N ARG A 96 -13.21 -8.16 -11.73
CA ARG A 96 -12.61 -6.99 -11.06
C ARG A 96 -11.17 -6.73 -11.49
N ALA A 97 -10.56 -7.63 -12.27
CA ALA A 97 -9.14 -7.52 -12.56
C ALA A 97 -8.84 -7.74 -14.04
N CYS A 98 -7.80 -7.08 -14.53
CA CYS A 98 -7.28 -7.28 -15.88
C CYS A 98 -5.75 -7.09 -15.92
N VAL A 99 -5.15 -7.61 -16.97
CA VAL A 99 -3.72 -7.42 -17.30
C VAL A 99 -3.61 -6.72 -18.64
N THR A 100 -2.81 -5.68 -18.70
CA THR A 100 -2.53 -4.91 -19.91
C THR A 100 -1.04 -4.81 -20.18
#